data_a1e912430cd75a40690e256c9b181e34
#
_entry.id   a1e912430cd75a40690e256c9b181e34
#
_cell.length_a   1.000
_cell.length_b   1.000
_cell.length_c   1.000
_cell.angle_alpha   90.00
_cell.angle_beta   90.00
_cell.angle_gamma   90.00
#
_symmetry.space_group_name_H-M   'P 1'
#
loop_
_entity.id
_entity.type
_entity.pdbx_description
1 polymer ?
#
loop_
_entity_poly.entity_id
_entity_poly.type
_entity_poly.pdbx_seq_one_letter_code
_entity_poly.pdbx_strand_id
1 'polypeptide(L)'
;VVVIYASMIINADPKLDYSDVLIVPQKSNVKSRKEVCLEVSKTFNNGTSWSGVPIMAANMSTVGTHKMALVLSEYNIVTCLRKGGDYYSSFASANPDKEKYVSLTLGLDAESKLFVDSADIKDPTFICVDVANGYMTEFHNFTRKVREKWPKSILIAGNVVTPEGVEELSKVGVDLVKVGIGSGSMCLTRRVAGVGYPQLSAVLECAQTAEAFDIGIVADGGIIHPGDFAKYFVAGAAFVMAGGIFAGHDECGGEIRHGEHGELRMLHYGMSSKTANEKYNGGLSDYRASEGRTVEVPYRGSVRNTIQEIFGGIRSACSYVGAFDLPSLYTCGTLIKVNRTINNIFENHEI
;
A
#
# COMPACT_ATOMS: atom_id res chain seq x y z
N VAL A 1 47.43 8.87 3.51
CA VAL A 1 46.06 8.63 3.92
C VAL A 1 45.19 9.66 3.19
N VAL A 2 44.53 9.25 2.14
CA VAL A 2 43.56 10.12 1.42
C VAL A 2 42.28 10.07 2.24
N VAL A 3 41.95 11.10 2.95
CA VAL A 3 40.65 11.27 3.59
C VAL A 3 39.69 11.74 2.49
N ILE A 4 38.90 10.82 1.94
CA ILE A 4 37.79 11.17 1.04
C ILE A 4 36.70 11.75 1.95
N TYR A 5 36.53 13.05 1.97
CA TYR A 5 35.33 13.69 2.49
C TYR A 5 34.19 13.26 1.57
N ALA A 6 33.30 12.42 2.05
CA ALA A 6 32.02 12.19 1.39
C ALA A 6 31.35 13.56 1.23
N SER A 7 31.19 14.03 -0.01
CA SER A 7 30.50 15.29 -0.27
C SER A 7 29.07 15.15 0.25
N MET A 8 28.68 15.98 1.21
CA MET A 8 27.27 16.10 1.60
C MET A 8 26.48 16.51 0.37
N ILE A 9 25.58 15.65 -0.09
CA ILE A 9 24.70 15.92 -1.23
C ILE A 9 23.35 16.33 -0.65
N ILE A 10 22.93 17.55 -0.97
CA ILE A 10 21.56 18.00 -0.76
C ILE A 10 20.90 18.04 -2.13
N ASN A 11 19.89 17.20 -2.35
CA ASN A 11 19.04 17.33 -3.52
C ASN A 11 18.15 18.56 -3.32
N ALA A 12 18.38 19.61 -4.10
CA ALA A 12 17.67 20.87 -3.97
C ALA A 12 16.30 20.87 -4.68
N ASP A 13 16.01 19.85 -5.51
CA ASP A 13 14.73 19.74 -6.20
C ASP A 13 13.60 19.47 -5.20
N PRO A 14 12.53 20.28 -5.19
CA PRO A 14 11.39 20.05 -4.30
C PRO A 14 10.75 18.71 -4.57
N LYS A 15 10.66 17.86 -3.55
CA LYS A 15 9.92 16.61 -3.62
C LYS A 15 8.49 16.85 -3.13
N LEU A 16 7.52 16.19 -3.78
CA LEU A 16 6.09 16.45 -3.63
C LEU A 16 5.38 15.26 -2.98
N ASP A 17 4.43 15.56 -2.11
CA ASP A 17 3.40 14.63 -1.63
C ASP A 17 2.09 14.82 -2.44
N TYR A 18 1.09 13.96 -2.27
CA TYR A 18 -0.19 14.03 -3.02
C TYR A 18 -1.04 15.25 -2.67
N SER A 19 -0.80 15.86 -1.50
CA SER A 19 -1.38 17.14 -1.09
C SER A 19 -0.85 18.34 -1.89
N ASP A 20 0.21 18.17 -2.66
CA ASP A 20 0.85 19.26 -3.40
C ASP A 20 0.39 19.34 -4.86
N VAL A 21 -0.47 18.42 -5.30
CA VAL A 21 -0.89 18.33 -6.70
C VAL A 21 -2.39 18.06 -6.87
N LEU A 22 -2.91 18.48 -8.04
CA LEU A 22 -4.23 18.10 -8.55
C LEU A 22 -4.10 17.53 -9.96
N ILE A 23 -5.08 16.70 -10.36
CA ILE A 23 -5.23 16.22 -11.74
C ILE A 23 -5.91 17.32 -12.55
N VAL A 24 -5.34 17.65 -13.71
CA VAL A 24 -5.88 18.67 -14.62
C VAL A 24 -7.02 18.07 -15.44
N PRO A 25 -8.24 18.65 -15.41
CA PRO A 25 -9.30 18.27 -16.32
C PRO A 25 -8.89 18.44 -17.79
N GLN A 26 -9.31 17.50 -18.63
CA GLN A 26 -8.99 17.50 -20.05
C GLN A 26 -10.25 17.21 -20.89
N LYS A 27 -10.12 17.35 -22.23
CA LYS A 27 -11.21 16.97 -23.15
C LYS A 27 -11.56 15.49 -22.95
N SER A 28 -12.84 15.21 -22.70
CA SER A 28 -13.33 13.88 -22.41
C SER A 28 -14.47 13.49 -23.34
N ASN A 29 -14.44 12.22 -23.77
CA ASN A 29 -15.54 11.57 -24.49
C ASN A 29 -16.34 10.61 -23.59
N VAL A 30 -15.96 10.48 -22.31
CA VAL A 30 -16.68 9.65 -21.32
C VAL A 30 -18.01 10.33 -20.99
N LYS A 31 -19.12 9.76 -21.43
CA LYS A 31 -20.48 10.30 -21.23
C LYS A 31 -21.05 9.98 -19.86
N SER A 32 -20.63 8.86 -19.28
CA SER A 32 -21.09 8.39 -17.99
C SER A 32 -19.96 7.70 -17.22
N ARG A 33 -19.86 7.95 -15.91
CA ARG A 33 -18.95 7.23 -15.02
C ARG A 33 -19.13 5.70 -15.02
N LYS A 34 -20.31 5.22 -15.48
CA LYS A 34 -20.61 3.79 -15.67
C LYS A 34 -19.77 3.14 -16.78
N GLU A 35 -19.27 3.93 -17.73
CA GLU A 35 -18.43 3.45 -18.83
C GLU A 35 -16.99 3.16 -18.39
N VAL A 36 -16.59 3.63 -17.20
CA VAL A 36 -15.23 3.47 -16.68
C VAL A 36 -15.08 2.09 -16.01
N CYS A 37 -14.16 1.28 -16.56
CA CYS A 37 -13.74 0.01 -15.97
C CYS A 37 -12.62 0.23 -14.98
N LEU A 38 -12.76 -0.28 -13.73
CA LEU A 38 -11.72 -0.22 -12.71
C LEU A 38 -10.92 -1.53 -12.61
N GLU A 39 -11.41 -2.61 -13.21
CA GLU A 39 -10.69 -3.87 -13.23
C GLU A 39 -9.60 -3.84 -14.32
N VAL A 40 -8.46 -4.39 -13.97
CA VAL A 40 -7.33 -4.58 -14.88
C VAL A 40 -7.01 -6.07 -14.98
N SER A 41 -6.48 -6.48 -16.13
CA SER A 41 -5.90 -7.81 -16.31
C SER A 41 -4.41 -7.62 -16.61
N LYS A 42 -3.54 -8.29 -15.85
CA LYS A 42 -2.08 -8.21 -16.02
C LYS A 42 -1.48 -9.61 -15.98
N THR A 43 -0.57 -9.87 -16.91
CA THR A 43 0.31 -11.03 -16.88
C THR A 43 1.68 -10.55 -16.43
N PHE A 44 2.24 -11.22 -15.41
CA PHE A 44 3.54 -10.90 -14.83
C PHE A 44 4.65 -11.71 -15.50
N ASN A 45 5.92 -11.31 -15.32
CA ASN A 45 7.08 -11.92 -15.95
C ASN A 45 7.26 -13.41 -15.60
N ASN A 46 6.74 -13.86 -14.46
CA ASN A 46 6.71 -15.28 -14.08
C ASN A 46 5.63 -16.10 -14.80
N GLY A 47 4.87 -15.48 -15.72
CA GLY A 47 3.80 -16.09 -16.50
C GLY A 47 2.46 -16.20 -15.77
N THR A 48 2.35 -15.69 -14.54
CA THR A 48 1.10 -15.68 -13.77
C THR A 48 0.22 -14.51 -14.22
N SER A 49 -1.06 -14.80 -14.50
CA SER A 49 -2.05 -13.76 -14.83
C SER A 49 -2.99 -13.53 -13.66
N TRP A 50 -3.35 -12.29 -13.45
CA TRP A 50 -4.33 -11.86 -12.45
C TRP A 50 -5.26 -10.79 -13.02
N SER A 51 -6.50 -10.78 -12.53
CA SER A 51 -7.47 -9.74 -12.87
C SER A 51 -8.23 -9.29 -11.63
N GLY A 52 -8.49 -7.99 -11.54
CA GLY A 52 -9.21 -7.36 -10.45
C GLY A 52 -8.97 -5.85 -10.39
N VAL A 53 -9.43 -5.23 -9.32
CA VAL A 53 -9.18 -3.81 -9.07
C VAL A 53 -7.81 -3.68 -8.36
N PRO A 54 -6.85 -2.92 -8.90
CA PRO A 54 -5.48 -2.87 -8.40
C PRO A 54 -5.34 -1.99 -7.14
N ILE A 55 -6.17 -2.29 -6.16
CA ILE A 55 -6.16 -1.70 -4.82
C ILE A 55 -5.89 -2.81 -3.82
N MET A 56 -5.11 -2.49 -2.79
CA MET A 56 -4.76 -3.43 -1.72
C MET A 56 -5.05 -2.82 -0.35
N ALA A 57 -5.74 -3.57 0.50
CA ALA A 57 -5.77 -3.25 1.93
C ALA A 57 -4.44 -3.65 2.56
N ALA A 58 -3.87 -2.75 3.37
CA ALA A 58 -2.54 -2.91 3.95
C ALA A 58 -2.48 -4.05 4.98
N ASN A 59 -1.34 -4.72 5.06
CA ASN A 59 -1.04 -5.84 5.94
C ASN A 59 -0.88 -5.45 7.43
N MET A 60 -1.64 -4.47 7.86
CA MET A 60 -1.71 -4.06 9.27
C MET A 60 -2.65 -4.99 10.04
N SER A 61 -2.34 -5.31 11.29
CA SER A 61 -3.17 -6.20 12.11
C SER A 61 -4.60 -5.70 12.35
N THR A 62 -4.81 -4.38 12.25
CA THR A 62 -6.13 -3.74 12.34
C THR A 62 -6.88 -3.68 11.01
N VAL A 63 -6.23 -3.92 9.87
CA VAL A 63 -6.81 -3.80 8.52
C VAL A 63 -6.76 -5.10 7.74
N GLY A 64 -5.60 -5.79 7.72
CA GLY A 64 -5.39 -7.04 6.98
C GLY A 64 -6.02 -8.26 7.66
N THR A 65 -7.33 -8.26 7.84
CA THR A 65 -8.09 -9.30 8.55
C THR A 65 -8.82 -10.23 7.60
N HIS A 66 -9.21 -11.42 8.07
CA HIS A 66 -10.06 -12.34 7.30
C HIS A 66 -11.42 -11.72 6.94
N LYS A 67 -12.02 -10.96 7.86
CA LYS A 67 -13.30 -10.28 7.60
C LYS A 67 -13.15 -9.25 6.47
N MET A 68 -12.08 -8.45 6.49
CA MET A 68 -11.77 -7.50 5.43
C MET A 68 -11.57 -8.22 4.10
N ALA A 69 -10.79 -9.30 4.09
CA ALA A 69 -10.54 -10.10 2.89
C ALA A 69 -11.82 -10.67 2.28
N LEU A 70 -12.76 -11.16 3.10
CA LEU A 70 -14.05 -11.66 2.64
C LEU A 70 -14.85 -10.59 1.89
N VAL A 71 -14.94 -9.38 2.45
CA VAL A 71 -15.73 -8.31 1.83
C VAL A 71 -15.01 -7.71 0.63
N LEU A 72 -13.70 -7.42 0.74
CA LEU A 72 -12.93 -6.82 -0.37
C LEU A 72 -12.86 -7.73 -1.60
N SER A 73 -12.80 -9.05 -1.40
CA SER A 73 -12.80 -10.02 -2.51
C SER A 73 -14.07 -9.98 -3.36
N GLU A 74 -15.23 -9.57 -2.80
CA GLU A 74 -16.48 -9.38 -3.56
C GLU A 74 -16.39 -8.22 -4.56
N TYR A 75 -15.43 -7.31 -4.35
CA TYR A 75 -15.13 -6.17 -5.22
C TYR A 75 -13.84 -6.37 -6.02
N ASN A 76 -13.31 -7.58 -6.04
CA ASN A 76 -12.04 -7.92 -6.72
C ASN A 76 -10.84 -7.10 -6.24
N ILE A 77 -10.85 -6.67 -4.97
CA ILE A 77 -9.80 -5.92 -4.28
C ILE A 77 -8.94 -6.90 -3.45
N VAL A 78 -7.63 -6.72 -3.47
CA VAL A 78 -6.70 -7.56 -2.71
C VAL A 78 -6.63 -7.13 -1.25
N THR A 79 -6.59 -8.08 -0.33
CA THR A 79 -6.23 -7.84 1.07
C THR A 79 -4.86 -8.45 1.36
N CYS A 80 -3.88 -7.62 1.66
CA CYS A 80 -2.65 -8.14 2.26
C CYS A 80 -2.95 -8.49 3.71
N LEU A 81 -3.03 -9.80 4.00
CA LEU A 81 -3.32 -10.26 5.34
C LEU A 81 -2.20 -9.85 6.30
N ARG A 82 -2.54 -9.64 7.57
CA ARG A 82 -1.51 -9.40 8.59
C ARG A 82 -0.48 -10.51 8.56
N LYS A 83 0.77 -10.20 8.92
CA LYS A 83 1.86 -11.16 8.93
C LYS A 83 1.53 -12.45 9.69
N GLY A 84 1.94 -13.58 9.13
CA GLY A 84 1.77 -14.92 9.69
C GLY A 84 1.32 -15.94 8.65
N GLY A 85 2.14 -16.97 8.43
CA GLY A 85 1.87 -18.03 7.47
C GLY A 85 0.60 -18.83 7.79
N ASP A 86 0.41 -19.20 9.07
CA ASP A 86 -0.76 -19.93 9.53
C ASP A 86 -2.04 -19.10 9.39
N TYR A 87 -1.95 -17.78 9.59
CA TYR A 87 -3.08 -16.88 9.41
C TYR A 87 -3.53 -16.83 7.94
N TYR A 88 -2.59 -16.76 7.01
CA TYR A 88 -2.89 -16.90 5.58
C TYR A 88 -3.47 -18.28 5.24
N SER A 89 -2.81 -19.36 5.67
CA SER A 89 -3.20 -20.74 5.34
C SER A 89 -4.60 -21.07 5.82
N SER A 90 -5.00 -20.59 7.00
CA SER A 90 -6.34 -20.77 7.53
C SER A 90 -7.41 -20.06 6.69
N PHE A 91 -7.12 -18.87 6.15
CA PHE A 91 -8.03 -18.19 5.23
C PHE A 91 -8.12 -18.90 3.88
N ALA A 92 -6.99 -19.20 3.25
CA ALA A 92 -6.91 -19.80 1.92
C ALA A 92 -7.59 -21.18 1.88
N SER A 93 -7.40 -22.00 2.94
CA SER A 93 -8.05 -23.30 3.04
C SER A 93 -9.58 -23.21 3.21
N ALA A 94 -10.06 -22.22 3.96
CA ALA A 94 -11.49 -22.00 4.17
C ALA A 94 -12.18 -21.30 2.99
N ASN A 95 -11.44 -20.57 2.13
CA ASN A 95 -11.98 -19.75 1.06
C ASN A 95 -11.14 -19.86 -0.22
N PRO A 96 -11.03 -21.05 -0.84
CA PRO A 96 -10.13 -21.28 -1.97
C PRO A 96 -10.50 -20.47 -3.24
N ASP A 97 -11.75 -20.10 -3.42
CA ASP A 97 -12.24 -19.27 -4.50
C ASP A 97 -11.86 -17.79 -4.36
N LYS A 98 -11.55 -17.35 -3.14
CA LYS A 98 -11.16 -15.98 -2.80
C LYS A 98 -9.66 -15.78 -2.60
N GLU A 99 -8.89 -16.87 -2.61
CA GLU A 99 -7.44 -16.86 -2.38
C GLU A 99 -6.72 -15.90 -3.35
N LYS A 100 -7.15 -15.80 -4.60
CA LYS A 100 -6.59 -14.89 -5.60
C LYS A 100 -6.72 -13.39 -5.25
N TYR A 101 -7.44 -13.04 -4.20
CA TYR A 101 -7.60 -11.67 -3.69
C TYR A 101 -7.02 -11.51 -2.29
N VAL A 102 -6.14 -12.40 -1.87
CA VAL A 102 -5.37 -12.24 -0.63
C VAL A 102 -3.89 -12.42 -0.86
N SER A 103 -3.09 -11.76 -0.03
CA SER A 103 -1.64 -11.90 -0.03
C SER A 103 -1.16 -12.52 1.27
N LEU A 104 -0.28 -13.52 1.17
CA LEU A 104 0.56 -13.98 2.27
C LEU A 104 1.56 -12.87 2.60
N THR A 105 1.61 -12.43 3.87
CA THR A 105 2.61 -11.46 4.31
C THR A 105 3.70 -12.12 5.15
N LEU A 106 4.94 -11.90 4.78
CA LEU A 106 6.17 -12.38 5.42
C LEU A 106 7.07 -11.22 5.82
N GLY A 107 7.93 -11.44 6.81
CA GLY A 107 8.98 -10.51 7.25
C GLY A 107 10.32 -11.22 7.42
N LEU A 108 11.28 -10.57 8.10
CA LEU A 108 12.57 -11.15 8.43
C LEU A 108 12.61 -11.83 9.81
N ASP A 109 11.46 -11.94 10.48
CA ASP A 109 11.36 -12.62 11.78
C ASP A 109 11.50 -14.14 11.66
N ALA A 110 11.77 -14.78 12.81
CA ALA A 110 12.01 -16.22 12.88
C ALA A 110 10.78 -17.04 12.42
N GLU A 111 9.55 -16.58 12.72
CA GLU A 111 8.31 -17.24 12.30
C GLU A 111 8.20 -17.26 10.78
N SER A 112 8.40 -16.12 10.12
CA SER A 112 8.38 -16.02 8.65
C SER A 112 9.45 -16.88 8.00
N LYS A 113 10.67 -16.90 8.53
CA LYS A 113 11.77 -17.76 8.05
C LYS A 113 11.44 -19.24 8.18
N LEU A 114 10.96 -19.66 9.35
CA LEU A 114 10.56 -21.03 9.60
C LEU A 114 9.41 -21.46 8.66
N PHE A 115 8.42 -20.59 8.47
CA PHE A 115 7.31 -20.87 7.55
C PHE A 115 7.81 -21.08 6.12
N VAL A 116 8.70 -20.22 5.61
CA VAL A 116 9.29 -20.39 4.27
C VAL A 116 10.03 -21.72 4.17
N ASP A 117 10.72 -22.17 5.23
CA ASP A 117 11.48 -23.42 5.21
C ASP A 117 10.60 -24.67 5.27
N SER A 118 9.49 -24.63 6.04
CA SER A 118 8.70 -25.82 6.38
C SER A 118 7.35 -25.90 5.67
N ALA A 119 6.78 -24.79 5.15
CA ALA A 119 5.45 -24.81 4.57
C ALA A 119 5.38 -25.68 3.30
N ASP A 120 4.37 -26.57 3.32
CA ASP A 120 3.96 -27.39 2.17
C ASP A 120 2.58 -26.90 1.70
N ILE A 121 2.58 -25.74 1.02
CA ILE A 121 1.38 -25.14 0.46
C ILE A 121 1.60 -24.84 -1.03
N LYS A 122 0.51 -24.87 -1.79
CA LYS A 122 0.51 -24.39 -3.19
C LYS A 122 0.99 -22.96 -3.24
N ASP A 123 1.58 -22.55 -4.37
CA ASP A 123 1.97 -21.16 -4.60
C ASP A 123 0.82 -20.21 -4.27
N PRO A 124 0.96 -19.33 -3.25
CA PRO A 124 -0.02 -18.25 -3.02
C PRO A 124 -0.12 -17.35 -4.25
N THR A 125 -1.32 -16.85 -4.57
CA THR A 125 -1.44 -15.91 -5.70
C THR A 125 -0.60 -14.67 -5.47
N PHE A 126 -0.64 -14.09 -4.27
CA PHE A 126 0.23 -12.98 -3.90
C PHE A 126 1.06 -13.30 -2.65
N ILE A 127 2.32 -12.88 -2.66
CA ILE A 127 3.18 -12.86 -1.47
C ILE A 127 3.73 -11.44 -1.29
N CYS A 128 3.62 -10.89 -0.08
CA CYS A 128 4.18 -9.60 0.30
C CYS A 128 5.30 -9.81 1.32
N VAL A 129 6.55 -9.59 0.91
CA VAL A 129 7.70 -9.54 1.84
C VAL A 129 7.88 -8.10 2.29
N ASP A 130 7.51 -7.82 3.54
CA ASP A 130 7.36 -6.47 4.08
C ASP A 130 8.32 -6.18 5.23
N VAL A 131 9.16 -5.16 5.02
CA VAL A 131 10.10 -4.62 6.02
C VAL A 131 10.11 -3.10 5.98
N ALA A 132 10.50 -2.46 7.09
CA ALA A 132 10.61 -1.01 7.16
C ALA A 132 11.74 -0.45 6.27
N ASN A 133 12.79 -1.24 6.02
CA ASN A 133 13.95 -0.88 5.21
C ASN A 133 14.27 -1.98 4.19
N GLY A 134 13.80 -1.78 2.96
CA GLY A 134 14.00 -2.71 1.83
C GLY A 134 15.40 -2.68 1.20
N TYR A 135 16.33 -1.90 1.72
CA TYR A 135 17.71 -1.81 1.21
C TYR A 135 18.69 -2.79 1.88
N MET A 136 18.22 -3.64 2.80
CA MET A 136 19.07 -4.59 3.52
C MET A 136 19.42 -5.81 2.66
N THR A 137 20.69 -6.21 2.64
CA THR A 137 21.14 -7.42 1.94
C THR A 137 20.43 -8.69 2.44
N GLU A 138 20.16 -8.79 3.75
CA GLU A 138 19.41 -9.92 4.32
C GLU A 138 17.99 -10.00 3.74
N PHE A 139 17.35 -8.85 3.56
CA PHE A 139 16.02 -8.77 2.96
C PHE A 139 16.02 -9.25 1.50
N HIS A 140 17.01 -8.82 0.70
CA HIS A 140 17.15 -9.28 -0.69
C HIS A 140 17.39 -10.80 -0.77
N ASN A 141 18.23 -11.35 0.11
CA ASN A 141 18.49 -12.80 0.16
C ASN A 141 17.23 -13.58 0.56
N PHE A 142 16.49 -13.10 1.54
CA PHE A 142 15.22 -13.73 1.94
C PHE A 142 14.17 -13.65 0.83
N THR A 143 14.04 -12.50 0.17
CA THR A 143 13.11 -12.30 -0.95
C THR A 143 13.42 -13.26 -2.11
N ARG A 144 14.70 -13.46 -2.43
CA ARG A 144 15.13 -14.48 -3.42
C ARG A 144 14.72 -15.88 -3.01
N LYS A 145 14.91 -16.26 -1.75
CA LYS A 145 14.49 -17.56 -1.21
C LYS A 145 12.96 -17.76 -1.32
N VAL A 146 12.18 -16.70 -1.07
CA VAL A 146 10.73 -16.73 -1.25
C VAL A 146 10.36 -16.94 -2.71
N ARG A 147 11.02 -16.27 -3.65
CA ARG A 147 10.82 -16.47 -5.11
C ARG A 147 11.16 -17.89 -5.55
N GLU A 148 12.25 -18.45 -5.05
CA GLU A 148 12.68 -19.82 -5.38
C GLU A 148 11.66 -20.85 -4.87
N LYS A 149 11.08 -20.63 -3.70
CA LYS A 149 10.08 -21.53 -3.12
C LYS A 149 8.73 -21.47 -3.85
N TRP A 150 8.27 -20.29 -4.21
CA TRP A 150 6.97 -20.08 -4.87
C TRP A 150 7.14 -19.31 -6.20
N PRO A 151 7.61 -20.00 -7.25
CA PRO A 151 7.98 -19.35 -8.51
C PRO A 151 6.78 -18.76 -9.27
N LYS A 152 5.57 -19.24 -9.03
CA LYS A 152 4.35 -18.76 -9.70
C LYS A 152 3.59 -17.68 -8.93
N SER A 153 3.99 -17.36 -7.70
CA SER A 153 3.37 -16.27 -6.94
C SER A 153 3.72 -14.91 -7.52
N ILE A 154 2.79 -13.96 -7.47
CA ILE A 154 3.06 -12.55 -7.70
C ILE A 154 3.76 -12.01 -6.46
N LEU A 155 5.04 -11.74 -6.57
CA LEU A 155 5.91 -11.36 -5.45
C LEU A 155 5.98 -9.85 -5.30
N ILE A 156 5.48 -9.36 -4.16
CA ILE A 156 5.57 -7.97 -3.71
C ILE A 156 6.69 -7.89 -2.68
N ALA A 157 7.58 -6.91 -2.78
CA ALA A 157 8.62 -6.70 -1.77
C ALA A 157 8.93 -5.22 -1.56
N GLY A 158 9.25 -4.82 -0.34
CA GLY A 158 9.61 -3.47 0.04
C GLY A 158 9.67 -3.28 1.58
N ASN A 159 9.87 -2.02 2.05
CA ASN A 159 9.66 -0.79 1.29
C ASN A 159 10.96 -0.13 0.84
N VAL A 160 10.92 0.42 -0.34
CA VAL A 160 11.95 1.31 -0.87
C VAL A 160 11.32 2.63 -1.34
N VAL A 161 12.13 3.65 -1.68
CA VAL A 161 11.64 4.96 -2.13
C VAL A 161 12.51 5.56 -3.24
N THR A 162 13.48 4.82 -3.77
CA THR A 162 14.41 5.30 -4.79
C THR A 162 14.50 4.36 -5.98
N PRO A 163 14.88 4.87 -7.18
CA PRO A 163 15.16 4.07 -8.37
C PRO A 163 16.12 2.90 -8.13
N GLU A 164 17.19 3.13 -7.38
CA GLU A 164 18.20 2.11 -7.06
C GLU A 164 17.58 0.96 -6.25
N GLY A 165 16.67 1.27 -5.31
CA GLY A 165 15.94 0.25 -4.56
C GLY A 165 15.04 -0.61 -5.45
N VAL A 166 14.41 -0.02 -6.45
CA VAL A 166 13.62 -0.75 -7.46
C VAL A 166 14.50 -1.65 -8.29
N GLU A 167 15.64 -1.15 -8.78
CA GLU A 167 16.60 -1.94 -9.55
C GLU A 167 17.12 -3.14 -8.75
N GLU A 168 17.51 -2.95 -7.48
CA GLU A 168 18.00 -4.05 -6.63
C GLU A 168 16.93 -5.13 -6.41
N LEU A 169 15.66 -4.73 -6.20
CA LEU A 169 14.57 -5.68 -6.03
C LEU A 169 14.19 -6.40 -7.33
N SER A 170 14.34 -5.76 -8.49
CA SER A 170 14.13 -6.43 -9.77
C SER A 170 15.09 -7.61 -9.97
N LYS A 171 16.36 -7.47 -9.55
CA LYS A 171 17.41 -8.51 -9.64
C LYS A 171 17.11 -9.75 -8.77
N VAL A 172 16.25 -9.65 -7.77
CA VAL A 172 15.85 -10.79 -6.93
C VAL A 172 14.50 -11.39 -7.32
N GLY A 173 13.95 -10.97 -8.46
CA GLY A 173 12.76 -11.57 -9.08
C GLY A 173 11.44 -11.08 -8.51
N VAL A 174 11.38 -9.85 -8.02
CA VAL A 174 10.15 -9.20 -7.56
C VAL A 174 9.30 -8.78 -8.75
N ASP A 175 7.98 -9.00 -8.70
CA ASP A 175 7.03 -8.58 -9.72
C ASP A 175 6.48 -7.17 -9.44
N LEU A 176 6.34 -6.84 -8.15
CA LEU A 176 5.78 -5.58 -7.67
C LEU A 176 6.64 -5.02 -6.52
N VAL A 177 7.27 -3.88 -6.73
CA VAL A 177 8.05 -3.21 -5.67
C VAL A 177 7.15 -2.32 -4.83
N LYS A 178 7.17 -2.52 -3.51
CA LYS A 178 6.39 -1.74 -2.56
C LYS A 178 7.15 -0.44 -2.21
N VAL A 179 6.55 0.70 -2.59
CA VAL A 179 7.16 2.04 -2.52
C VAL A 179 6.49 2.89 -1.46
N GLY A 180 7.26 3.30 -0.43
CA GLY A 180 6.79 4.21 0.61
C GLY A 180 7.54 4.06 1.93
N ILE A 181 8.23 5.11 2.37
CA ILE A 181 8.86 5.20 3.70
C ILE A 181 8.50 6.56 4.31
N GLY A 182 7.82 6.51 5.46
CA GLY A 182 7.39 7.71 6.16
C GLY A 182 6.12 8.37 5.59
N SER A 183 5.43 7.75 4.64
CA SER A 183 4.20 8.26 3.98
C SER A 183 2.91 7.86 4.70
N GLY A 184 2.89 6.77 5.46
CA GLY A 184 1.69 6.26 6.12
C GLY A 184 1.19 7.17 7.24
N SER A 185 -0.14 7.27 7.40
CA SER A 185 -0.78 8.08 8.46
C SER A 185 -0.42 7.61 9.88
N MET A 186 -0.04 6.34 10.03
CA MET A 186 0.40 5.76 11.30
C MET A 186 1.92 5.77 11.46
N CYS A 187 2.68 6.25 10.46
CA CYS A 187 4.15 6.23 10.47
C CYS A 187 4.73 7.48 11.16
N LEU A 188 5.69 7.28 12.05
CA LEU A 188 6.45 8.33 12.72
C LEU A 188 7.91 8.38 12.27
N THR A 189 8.34 7.58 11.31
CA THR A 189 9.74 7.45 10.88
C THR A 189 10.35 8.80 10.51
N ARG A 190 9.62 9.67 9.79
CA ARG A 190 10.10 11.04 9.46
C ARG A 190 10.39 11.88 10.73
N ARG A 191 9.63 11.67 11.81
CA ARG A 191 9.77 12.44 13.07
C ARG A 191 10.79 11.84 14.02
N VAL A 192 10.87 10.52 14.07
CA VAL A 192 11.68 9.77 15.03
C VAL A 192 13.09 9.52 14.50
N ALA A 193 13.20 9.13 13.24
CA ALA A 193 14.47 8.78 12.60
C ALA A 193 15.00 9.85 11.64
N GLY A 194 14.16 10.83 11.24
CA GLY A 194 14.50 11.81 10.21
C GLY A 194 14.58 11.21 8.80
N VAL A 195 14.06 9.98 8.63
CA VAL A 195 14.11 9.23 7.37
C VAL A 195 12.73 9.21 6.69
N GLY A 196 12.72 9.35 5.37
CA GLY A 196 11.50 9.29 4.57
C GLY A 196 11.66 9.98 3.23
N TYR A 197 10.64 9.84 2.40
CA TYR A 197 10.58 10.48 1.08
C TYR A 197 9.15 10.94 0.81
N PRO A 198 8.93 12.14 0.19
CA PRO A 198 7.61 12.59 -0.24
C PRO A 198 7.03 11.62 -1.27
N GLN A 199 5.81 11.14 -0.98
CA GLN A 199 5.30 9.91 -1.59
C GLN A 199 5.03 10.03 -3.09
N LEU A 200 4.54 11.19 -3.56
CA LEU A 200 4.31 11.38 -4.98
C LEU A 200 5.62 11.30 -5.77
N SER A 201 6.67 11.99 -5.31
CA SER A 201 7.97 11.95 -5.96
C SER A 201 8.59 10.56 -5.94
N ALA A 202 8.49 9.83 -4.80
CA ALA A 202 8.95 8.45 -4.72
C ALA A 202 8.25 7.56 -5.76
N VAL A 203 6.92 7.69 -5.89
CA VAL A 203 6.13 6.89 -6.84
C VAL A 203 6.51 7.22 -8.28
N LEU A 204 6.62 8.51 -8.65
CA LEU A 204 7.00 8.93 -10.01
C LEU A 204 8.37 8.38 -10.41
N GLU A 205 9.38 8.55 -9.55
CA GLU A 205 10.75 8.13 -9.83
C GLU A 205 10.86 6.59 -9.86
N CYS A 206 10.23 5.89 -8.93
CA CYS A 206 10.23 4.43 -8.87
C CYS A 206 9.42 3.78 -9.99
N ALA A 207 8.27 4.35 -10.40
CA ALA A 207 7.44 3.82 -11.48
C ALA A 207 8.18 3.84 -12.81
N GLN A 208 8.87 4.94 -13.11
CA GLN A 208 9.68 5.07 -14.33
C GLN A 208 10.79 4.01 -14.39
N THR A 209 11.44 3.74 -13.26
CA THR A 209 12.45 2.69 -13.19
C THR A 209 11.83 1.29 -13.30
N ALA A 210 10.70 1.04 -12.63
CA ALA A 210 10.01 -0.24 -12.69
C ALA A 210 9.58 -0.60 -14.13
N GLU A 211 9.11 0.39 -14.90
CA GLU A 211 8.76 0.21 -16.32
C GLU A 211 9.95 -0.26 -17.15
N ALA A 212 11.16 0.25 -16.90
CA ALA A 212 12.38 -0.15 -17.59
C ALA A 212 12.78 -1.61 -17.31
N PHE A 213 12.36 -2.18 -16.18
CA PHE A 213 12.59 -3.59 -15.81
C PHE A 213 11.37 -4.48 -16.02
N ASP A 214 10.30 -3.96 -16.66
CA ASP A 214 9.04 -4.68 -16.89
C ASP A 214 8.40 -5.26 -15.60
N ILE A 215 8.52 -4.51 -14.51
CA ILE A 215 7.86 -4.80 -13.23
C ILE A 215 6.91 -3.66 -12.87
N GLY A 216 6.12 -3.81 -11.80
CA GLY A 216 5.24 -2.75 -11.33
C GLY A 216 5.66 -2.22 -9.96
N ILE A 217 4.99 -1.16 -9.52
CA ILE A 217 5.09 -0.70 -8.14
C ILE A 217 3.75 -0.77 -7.43
N VAL A 218 3.80 -1.02 -6.13
CA VAL A 218 2.70 -0.83 -5.18
C VAL A 218 2.98 0.45 -4.42
N ALA A 219 2.21 1.49 -4.66
CA ALA A 219 2.33 2.74 -3.93
C ALA A 219 1.67 2.60 -2.55
N ASP A 220 2.48 2.69 -1.47
CA ASP A 220 2.07 2.38 -0.09
C ASP A 220 2.12 3.61 0.82
N GLY A 221 0.96 3.98 1.37
CA GLY A 221 0.80 5.09 2.32
C GLY A 221 0.44 6.42 1.66
N GLY A 222 0.06 7.43 2.47
CA GLY A 222 -0.24 8.78 2.01
C GLY A 222 -1.66 9.03 1.50
N ILE A 223 -2.54 8.03 1.51
CA ILE A 223 -3.94 8.16 1.09
C ILE A 223 -4.77 8.73 2.25
N ILE A 224 -5.49 9.80 1.97
CA ILE A 224 -6.42 10.45 2.89
C ILE A 224 -7.84 10.46 2.30
N HIS A 225 -7.96 10.75 1.01
CA HIS A 225 -9.22 10.90 0.31
C HIS A 225 -9.36 9.95 -0.88
N PRO A 226 -10.59 9.61 -1.32
CA PRO A 226 -10.81 8.79 -2.53
C PRO A 226 -10.10 9.31 -3.78
N GLY A 227 -10.00 10.63 -3.94
CA GLY A 227 -9.30 11.24 -5.08
C GLY A 227 -7.79 10.99 -5.12
N ASP A 228 -7.19 10.63 -3.98
CA ASP A 228 -5.77 10.34 -3.94
C ASP A 228 -5.43 9.06 -4.72
N PHE A 229 -6.33 8.05 -4.73
CA PHE A 229 -6.14 6.84 -5.55
C PHE A 229 -5.93 7.19 -7.03
N ALA A 230 -6.71 8.11 -7.57
CA ALA A 230 -6.54 8.54 -8.96
C ALA A 230 -5.18 9.19 -9.21
N LYS A 231 -4.69 10.01 -8.28
CA LYS A 231 -3.35 10.62 -8.38
C LYS A 231 -2.24 9.58 -8.38
N TYR A 232 -2.39 8.48 -7.60
CA TYR A 232 -1.44 7.37 -7.60
C TYR A 232 -1.36 6.68 -8.96
N PHE A 233 -2.51 6.40 -9.58
CA PHE A 233 -2.55 5.80 -10.91
C PHE A 233 -1.98 6.74 -11.97
N VAL A 234 -2.27 8.05 -11.90
CA VAL A 234 -1.65 9.05 -12.79
C VAL A 234 -0.12 9.11 -12.60
N ALA A 235 0.36 8.87 -11.39
CA ALA A 235 1.80 8.83 -11.10
C ALA A 235 2.49 7.52 -11.52
N GLY A 236 1.77 6.55 -12.09
CA GLY A 236 2.33 5.30 -12.60
C GLY A 236 2.31 4.12 -11.64
N ALA A 237 1.58 4.21 -10.52
CA ALA A 237 1.40 3.06 -9.64
C ALA A 237 0.62 1.94 -10.35
N ALA A 238 1.18 0.72 -10.38
CA ALA A 238 0.49 -0.47 -10.88
C ALA A 238 -0.58 -0.94 -9.88
N PHE A 239 -0.29 -0.82 -8.59
CA PHE A 239 -1.21 -1.09 -7.48
C PHE A 239 -1.11 0.02 -6.43
N VAL A 240 -2.17 0.21 -5.67
CA VAL A 240 -2.22 1.19 -4.57
C VAL A 240 -2.58 0.48 -3.27
N MET A 241 -1.70 0.56 -2.26
CA MET A 241 -1.93 -0.01 -0.93
C MET A 241 -2.38 1.07 0.04
N ALA A 242 -3.46 0.79 0.77
CA ALA A 242 -4.06 1.71 1.71
C ALA A 242 -4.33 1.06 3.07
N GLY A 243 -3.99 1.77 4.15
CA GLY A 243 -4.28 1.36 5.53
C GLY A 243 -5.36 2.23 6.16
N GLY A 244 -5.07 3.50 6.41
CA GLY A 244 -5.92 4.40 7.19
C GLY A 244 -7.34 4.59 6.64
N ILE A 245 -7.54 4.61 5.34
CA ILE A 245 -8.87 4.76 4.73
C ILE A 245 -9.75 3.52 4.98
N PHE A 246 -9.15 2.35 5.15
CA PHE A 246 -9.84 1.10 5.50
C PHE A 246 -9.95 0.88 7.01
N ALA A 247 -9.44 1.78 7.85
CA ALA A 247 -9.56 1.67 9.30
C ALA A 247 -10.92 2.15 9.82
N GLY A 248 -11.35 1.60 10.95
CA GLY A 248 -12.60 1.99 11.63
C GLY A 248 -13.86 1.26 11.14
N HIS A 249 -13.73 0.22 10.34
CA HIS A 249 -14.85 -0.55 9.79
C HIS A 249 -15.13 -1.84 10.59
N ASP A 250 -16.33 -2.40 10.40
CA ASP A 250 -16.79 -3.67 11.00
C ASP A 250 -15.82 -4.83 10.71
N GLU A 251 -15.17 -4.76 9.57
CA GLU A 251 -14.25 -5.77 9.07
C GLU A 251 -12.83 -5.65 9.65
N CYS A 252 -12.55 -4.58 10.40
CA CYS A 252 -11.27 -4.33 11.05
C CYS A 252 -11.06 -5.17 12.32
N GLY A 253 -9.78 -5.34 12.69
CA GLY A 253 -9.37 -6.02 13.92
C GLY A 253 -9.14 -5.09 15.12
N GLY A 254 -9.55 -3.83 15.04
CA GLY A 254 -9.42 -2.84 16.12
C GLY A 254 -10.46 -3.04 17.21
N GLU A 255 -10.11 -2.69 18.45
CA GLU A 255 -11.04 -2.65 19.57
C GLU A 255 -11.98 -1.43 19.44
N ILE A 256 -13.28 -1.67 19.59
CA ILE A 256 -14.27 -0.59 19.60
C ILE A 256 -14.32 0.04 21.00
N ARG A 257 -14.30 1.36 21.04
CA ARG A 257 -14.34 2.19 22.24
C ARG A 257 -15.43 3.26 22.14
N HIS A 258 -15.86 3.75 23.28
CA HIS A 258 -16.74 4.93 23.36
C HIS A 258 -15.87 6.18 23.59
N GLY A 259 -16.06 7.20 22.77
CA GLY A 259 -15.44 8.50 22.94
C GLY A 259 -16.10 9.31 24.06
N GLU A 260 -15.59 10.52 24.31
CA GLU A 260 -16.04 11.39 25.42
C GLU A 260 -17.53 11.78 25.34
N HIS A 261 -18.09 11.84 24.12
CA HIS A 261 -19.49 12.17 23.89
C HIS A 261 -20.36 10.95 23.52
N GLY A 262 -19.84 9.74 23.78
CA GLY A 262 -20.55 8.49 23.51
C GLY A 262 -20.47 7.98 22.06
N GLU A 263 -19.77 8.70 21.18
CA GLU A 263 -19.53 8.26 19.81
C GLU A 263 -18.65 6.98 19.77
N LEU A 264 -18.92 6.12 18.80
CA LEU A 264 -18.11 4.91 18.62
C LEU A 264 -16.79 5.25 17.91
N ARG A 265 -15.69 4.75 18.47
CA ARG A 265 -14.36 4.84 17.93
C ARG A 265 -13.72 3.47 17.87
N MET A 266 -12.72 3.30 17.00
CA MET A 266 -11.97 2.06 16.89
C MET A 266 -10.47 2.32 17.03
N LEU A 267 -9.80 1.47 17.81
CA LEU A 267 -8.35 1.54 17.98
C LEU A 267 -7.64 1.14 16.68
N HIS A 268 -6.78 2.03 16.19
CA HIS A 268 -5.96 1.79 15.01
C HIS A 268 -4.50 2.14 15.29
N TYR A 269 -3.56 1.28 14.88
CA TYR A 269 -2.15 1.44 15.19
C TYR A 269 -1.24 0.92 14.09
N GLY A 270 -0.09 1.59 13.94
CA GLY A 270 1.00 1.15 13.06
C GLY A 270 1.70 -0.07 13.61
N MET A 271 2.25 -0.92 12.72
CA MET A 271 2.93 -2.16 13.12
C MET A 271 4.22 -1.93 13.91
N SER A 272 4.83 -0.73 13.83
CA SER A 272 6.00 -0.32 14.63
C SER A 272 5.62 0.49 15.88
N SER A 273 4.33 0.57 16.25
CA SER A 273 3.86 1.26 17.45
C SER A 273 4.18 0.49 18.73
N LYS A 274 4.17 1.19 19.85
CA LYS A 274 4.30 0.56 21.18
C LYS A 274 3.20 -0.49 21.38
N THR A 275 1.95 -0.17 21.03
CA THR A 275 0.80 -1.10 21.11
C THR A 275 1.02 -2.37 20.30
N ALA A 276 1.51 -2.27 19.07
CA ALA A 276 1.79 -3.45 18.26
C ALA A 276 2.93 -4.29 18.84
N ASN A 277 4.01 -3.64 19.32
CA ASN A 277 5.13 -4.36 19.94
C ASN A 277 4.73 -5.06 21.23
N GLU A 278 3.93 -4.43 22.09
CA GLU A 278 3.40 -5.07 23.31
C GLU A 278 2.51 -6.29 22.97
N LYS A 279 1.69 -6.19 21.93
CA LYS A 279 0.74 -7.24 21.55
C LYS A 279 1.39 -8.45 20.85
N TYR A 280 2.42 -8.21 20.04
CA TYR A 280 2.96 -9.24 19.14
C TYR A 280 4.44 -9.58 19.37
N ASN A 281 5.21 -8.70 20.02
CA ASN A 281 6.66 -8.85 20.14
C ASN A 281 7.17 -8.87 21.59
N GLY A 282 6.26 -8.97 22.57
CA GLY A 282 6.64 -8.95 24.00
C GLY A 282 7.09 -7.60 24.54
N GLY A 283 6.85 -6.51 23.80
CA GLY A 283 7.21 -5.15 24.16
C GLY A 283 8.22 -4.49 23.22
N LEU A 284 8.50 -3.21 23.48
CA LEU A 284 9.51 -2.45 22.75
C LEU A 284 10.87 -2.61 23.46
N SER A 285 11.88 -3.06 22.72
CA SER A 285 13.26 -3.17 23.25
C SER A 285 13.86 -1.81 23.58
N ASP A 286 14.73 -1.72 24.59
CA ASP A 286 15.32 -0.46 25.08
C ASP A 286 16.12 0.32 24.03
N TYR A 287 16.67 -0.38 23.03
CA TYR A 287 17.42 0.22 21.92
C TYR A 287 16.53 0.70 20.75
N ARG A 288 15.19 0.52 20.82
CA ARG A 288 14.25 0.91 19.76
C ARG A 288 13.38 2.09 20.19
N ALA A 289 13.18 3.03 19.28
CA ALA A 289 12.12 4.02 19.38
C ALA A 289 10.84 3.52 18.68
N SER A 290 9.68 3.92 19.19
CA SER A 290 8.40 3.64 18.53
C SER A 290 8.25 4.53 17.30
N GLU A 291 8.24 3.95 16.11
CA GLU A 291 8.04 4.65 14.85
C GLU A 291 6.60 4.57 14.33
N GLY A 292 5.68 4.04 15.12
CA GLY A 292 4.26 3.94 14.80
C GLY A 292 3.37 4.64 15.82
N ARG A 293 2.27 5.22 15.33
CA ARG A 293 1.22 5.83 16.16
C ARG A 293 0.18 4.79 16.57
N THR A 294 -0.47 5.08 17.70
CA THR A 294 -1.74 4.47 18.10
C THR A 294 -2.76 5.60 18.20
N VAL A 295 -3.89 5.45 17.54
CA VAL A 295 -4.96 6.46 17.51
C VAL A 295 -6.33 5.79 17.61
N GLU A 296 -7.32 6.56 18.01
CA GLU A 296 -8.71 6.18 17.89
C GLU A 296 -9.32 6.87 16.66
N VAL A 297 -9.74 6.07 15.70
CA VAL A 297 -10.42 6.55 14.48
C VAL A 297 -11.94 6.46 14.66
N PRO A 298 -12.74 7.31 13.99
CA PRO A 298 -14.18 7.17 13.99
C PRO A 298 -14.60 5.76 13.51
N TYR A 299 -15.59 5.17 14.16
CA TYR A 299 -16.23 3.97 13.68
C TYR A 299 -17.13 4.31 12.48
N ARG A 300 -17.01 3.54 11.40
CA ARG A 300 -17.59 3.85 10.08
C ARG A 300 -18.60 2.82 9.58
N GLY A 301 -18.91 1.79 10.39
CA GLY A 301 -19.74 0.67 9.93
C GLY A 301 -19.07 -0.16 8.83
N SER A 302 -19.83 -0.70 7.90
CA SER A 302 -19.28 -1.58 6.86
C SER A 302 -18.34 -0.86 5.89
N VAL A 303 -17.24 -1.51 5.51
CA VAL A 303 -16.26 -1.04 4.52
C VAL A 303 -16.85 -0.85 3.11
N ARG A 304 -18.03 -1.44 2.84
CA ARG A 304 -18.73 -1.35 1.53
C ARG A 304 -18.99 0.09 1.11
N ASN A 305 -19.36 0.96 2.06
CA ASN A 305 -19.58 2.38 1.79
C ASN A 305 -18.29 3.08 1.34
N THR A 306 -17.19 2.83 2.05
CA THR A 306 -15.88 3.40 1.68
C THR A 306 -15.39 2.88 0.32
N ILE A 307 -15.61 1.61 -0.02
CA ILE A 307 -15.29 1.07 -1.36
C ILE A 307 -16.09 1.82 -2.44
N GLN A 308 -17.38 2.04 -2.20
CA GLN A 308 -18.24 2.76 -3.14
C GLN A 308 -17.75 4.21 -3.37
N GLU A 309 -17.33 4.89 -2.31
CA GLU A 309 -16.75 6.24 -2.40
C GLU A 309 -15.43 6.24 -3.17
N ILE A 310 -14.53 5.28 -2.90
CA ILE A 310 -13.25 5.13 -3.62
C ILE A 310 -13.51 4.90 -5.10
N PHE A 311 -14.37 3.95 -5.45
CA PHE A 311 -14.70 3.65 -6.85
C PHE A 311 -15.37 4.83 -7.55
N GLY A 312 -16.27 5.53 -6.85
CA GLY A 312 -16.91 6.75 -7.33
C GLY A 312 -15.89 7.85 -7.62
N GLY A 313 -14.95 8.06 -6.71
CA GLY A 313 -13.88 9.05 -6.85
C GLY A 313 -12.96 8.77 -8.04
N ILE A 314 -12.49 7.52 -8.18
CA ILE A 314 -11.63 7.12 -9.31
C ILE A 314 -12.37 7.25 -10.65
N ARG A 315 -13.63 6.76 -10.76
CA ARG A 315 -14.44 6.91 -11.97
C ARG A 315 -14.69 8.37 -12.32
N SER A 316 -14.86 9.21 -11.29
CA SER A 316 -15.00 10.65 -11.51
C SER A 316 -13.72 11.23 -12.11
N ALA A 317 -12.55 10.95 -11.56
CA ALA A 317 -11.28 11.40 -12.09
C ALA A 317 -11.07 10.95 -13.55
N CYS A 318 -11.32 9.67 -13.83
CA CYS A 318 -11.27 9.13 -15.20
C CYS A 318 -12.16 9.92 -16.15
N SER A 319 -13.41 10.22 -15.75
CA SER A 319 -14.34 10.99 -16.59
C SER A 319 -13.87 12.41 -16.88
N TYR A 320 -13.16 13.05 -15.93
CA TYR A 320 -12.60 14.39 -16.11
C TYR A 320 -11.40 14.44 -17.06
N VAL A 321 -10.69 13.33 -17.27
CA VAL A 321 -9.51 13.29 -18.16
C VAL A 321 -9.75 12.46 -19.42
N GLY A 322 -10.94 11.92 -19.62
CA GLY A 322 -11.29 11.13 -20.79
C GLY A 322 -10.77 9.68 -20.78
N ALA A 323 -10.41 9.16 -19.63
CA ALA A 323 -9.97 7.79 -19.45
C ALA A 323 -11.16 6.83 -19.26
N PHE A 324 -11.18 5.70 -19.99
CA PHE A 324 -12.20 4.66 -19.85
C PHE A 324 -11.80 3.52 -18.91
N ASP A 325 -10.53 3.50 -18.48
CA ASP A 325 -9.96 2.52 -17.57
C ASP A 325 -8.75 3.09 -16.81
N LEU A 326 -8.19 2.32 -15.87
CA LEU A 326 -7.04 2.76 -15.08
C LEU A 326 -5.74 2.88 -15.89
N PRO A 327 -5.40 1.99 -16.83
CA PRO A 327 -4.27 2.20 -17.71
C PRO A 327 -4.37 3.50 -18.53
N SER A 328 -5.55 3.82 -19.05
CA SER A 328 -5.79 5.08 -19.76
C SER A 328 -5.68 6.29 -18.83
N LEU A 329 -5.98 6.16 -17.54
CA LEU A 329 -5.81 7.22 -16.56
C LEU A 329 -4.33 7.63 -16.41
N TYR A 330 -3.40 6.68 -16.45
CA TYR A 330 -1.96 6.97 -16.47
C TYR A 330 -1.54 7.77 -17.69
N THR A 331 -2.02 7.40 -18.89
CA THR A 331 -1.63 8.06 -20.15
C THR A 331 -2.35 9.39 -20.40
N CYS A 332 -3.57 9.54 -19.91
CA CYS A 332 -4.38 10.77 -20.08
C CYS A 332 -4.14 11.78 -18.95
N GLY A 333 -3.72 11.32 -17.76
CA GLY A 333 -3.63 12.17 -16.58
C GLY A 333 -2.44 13.15 -16.66
N THR A 334 -2.66 14.37 -16.20
CA THR A 334 -1.61 15.38 -16.00
C THR A 334 -1.75 15.96 -14.60
N LEU A 335 -0.66 16.03 -13.86
CA LEU A 335 -0.60 16.63 -12.53
C LEU A 335 -0.11 18.08 -12.61
N ILE A 336 -0.74 18.97 -11.85
CA ILE A 336 -0.24 20.32 -11.62
C ILE A 336 0.10 20.51 -10.14
N LYS A 337 1.20 21.20 -9.88
CA LYS A 337 1.55 21.62 -8.52
C LYS A 337 0.62 22.75 -8.08
N VAL A 338 0.11 22.66 -6.85
CA VAL A 338 -0.79 23.64 -6.26
C VAL A 338 -0.34 24.00 -4.85
N ASN A 339 -0.73 25.18 -4.38
CA ASN A 339 -0.47 25.58 -2.99
C ASN A 339 -1.49 24.98 -2.01
N ARG A 340 -2.67 24.61 -2.50
CA ARG A 340 -3.75 23.99 -1.75
C ARG A 340 -4.54 23.03 -2.64
N THR A 341 -4.85 21.86 -2.13
CA THR A 341 -5.69 20.84 -2.82
C THR A 341 -7.14 20.87 -2.36
N ILE A 342 -7.41 21.44 -1.22
CA ILE A 342 -8.77 21.53 -0.63
C ILE A 342 -9.20 22.99 -0.67
N ASN A 343 -10.47 23.21 -1.05
CA ASN A 343 -11.10 24.50 -1.00
C ASN A 343 -11.76 24.69 0.37
N ASN A 344 -11.13 25.48 1.24
CA ASN A 344 -11.56 25.69 2.62
C ASN A 344 -12.76 26.63 2.77
N ILE A 345 -13.44 27.03 1.68
CA ILE A 345 -14.60 27.91 1.73
C ILE A 345 -15.73 27.33 2.59
N PHE A 346 -15.78 25.99 2.70
CA PHE A 346 -16.84 25.27 3.40
C PHE A 346 -16.45 24.75 4.79
N GLU A 347 -15.22 24.95 5.27
CA GLU A 347 -14.78 24.45 6.58
C GLU A 347 -15.63 24.94 7.77
N ASN A 348 -16.34 26.06 7.61
CA ASN A 348 -17.24 26.62 8.64
C ASN A 348 -18.70 26.13 8.54
N HIS A 349 -19.01 25.20 7.63
CA HIS A 349 -20.38 24.77 7.31
C HIS A 349 -20.55 23.24 7.32
N GLU A 350 -19.57 22.48 7.80
CA GLU A 350 -19.77 21.05 8.07
C GLU A 350 -20.66 20.90 9.32
N ILE A 351 -21.88 20.45 9.10
CA ILE A 351 -22.89 20.13 10.12
C ILE A 351 -22.62 18.74 10.69
#